data_437841be04648877add7c6d194631381
#
_entry.id   437841be04648877add7c6d194631381
#
_cell.length_a   1.000
_cell.length_b   1.000
_cell.length_c   1.000
_cell.angle_alpha   90.00
_cell.angle_beta   90.00
_cell.angle_gamma   90.00
#
_symmetry.space_group_name_H-M   'P 1'
#
loop_
_entity.id
_entity.type
_entity.pdbx_description
1 polymer ?
#
loop_
_entity_poly.entity_id
_entity_poly.type
_entity_poly.pdbx_seq_one_letter_code
_entity_poly.pdbx_strand_id
1 'polypeptide(L)'
;MDLSVVPDIAMRGQDDPHGRAVAVRPPTAGQLAARVRDLAGRPDAWWRLVRFDAAGPRDVPLGDGVWLTTWPPGHGGTVHGGVSTLVAGELAVVAITERGVTERPLRANRVRVHGGPQALTNPGPAFAVSLHAVGPPAVGPHAAEPDARP
;
A
#
# COMPACT_ATOMS: atom_id res chain seq x y z
N MET A 1 58.29 18.61 1.50
CA MET A 1 57.21 18.60 2.51
C MET A 1 55.95 18.18 1.84
N ASP A 2 55.71 16.94 1.91
CA ASP A 2 54.50 16.37 1.31
C ASP A 2 53.40 16.37 2.39
N LEU A 3 52.63 17.42 2.39
CA LEU A 3 51.43 17.50 3.18
C LEU A 3 50.31 16.77 2.46
N SER A 4 50.47 15.47 2.37
CA SER A 4 49.37 14.59 2.02
C SER A 4 48.35 14.67 3.14
N VAL A 5 47.58 15.73 3.15
CA VAL A 5 46.32 15.73 3.87
C VAL A 5 45.42 14.77 3.12
N VAL A 6 45.52 13.52 3.45
CA VAL A 6 44.42 12.58 3.18
C VAL A 6 43.27 13.16 3.97
N PRO A 7 42.23 13.68 3.33
CA PRO A 7 41.03 13.94 4.07
C PRO A 7 40.55 12.57 4.54
N ASP A 8 40.77 12.29 5.77
CA ASP A 8 40.09 11.18 6.44
C ASP A 8 38.58 11.54 6.53
N ILE A 9 37.99 11.59 5.36
CA ILE A 9 36.54 11.58 5.22
C ILE A 9 36.09 10.12 5.19
N ALA A 10 36.79 9.31 5.91
CA ALA A 10 36.19 8.12 6.47
C ALA A 10 35.33 8.54 7.65
N MET A 11 34.34 9.32 7.38
CA MET A 11 33.07 9.17 8.02
C MET A 11 32.50 7.82 7.58
N ARG A 12 33.34 6.82 7.64
CA ARG A 12 32.91 5.43 7.70
C ARG A 12 32.08 5.37 8.92
N GLY A 13 30.79 5.27 8.65
CA GLY A 13 29.76 5.13 9.60
C GLY A 13 30.33 5.16 11.00
N GLN A 14 30.14 6.25 11.65
CA GLN A 14 30.36 6.19 13.07
C GLN A 14 29.56 4.98 13.48
N ASP A 15 30.25 3.88 13.63
CA ASP A 15 29.68 2.77 14.34
C ASP A 15 29.21 3.37 15.64
N ASP A 16 27.90 3.56 15.73
CA ASP A 16 27.32 4.01 16.98
C ASP A 16 27.84 3.01 18.01
N PRO A 17 28.69 3.42 18.94
CA PRO A 17 29.29 2.50 19.90
C PRO A 17 28.25 1.78 20.75
N HIS A 18 26.99 2.13 20.58
CA HIS A 18 25.86 1.53 21.26
C HIS A 18 25.04 0.59 20.38
N GLY A 19 25.48 0.33 19.13
CA GLY A 19 24.83 -0.67 18.27
C GLY A 19 23.34 -0.44 18.03
N ARG A 20 22.87 0.79 18.12
CA ARG A 20 21.51 1.12 17.76
C ARG A 20 21.39 1.03 16.25
N ALA A 21 20.83 -0.09 15.79
CA ALA A 21 20.31 -0.17 14.44
C ALA A 21 19.42 1.07 14.20
N VAL A 22 19.75 1.84 13.16
CA VAL A 22 18.87 2.93 12.74
C VAL A 22 17.54 2.28 12.42
N ALA A 23 16.55 2.48 13.28
CA ALA A 23 15.22 1.97 13.05
C ALA A 23 14.68 2.64 11.79
N VAL A 24 14.56 1.87 10.71
CA VAL A 24 13.91 2.33 9.49
C VAL A 24 12.46 2.63 9.87
N ARG A 25 12.12 3.90 9.90
CA ARG A 25 10.74 4.30 10.19
C ARG A 25 9.83 3.80 9.07
N PRO A 26 8.70 3.16 9.41
CA PRO A 26 7.73 2.78 8.40
C PRO A 26 7.25 4.02 7.65
N PRO A 27 6.92 3.90 6.36
CA PRO A 27 6.43 5.02 5.57
C PRO A 27 5.14 5.58 6.18
N THR A 28 5.02 6.89 6.20
CA THR A 28 3.81 7.57 6.62
C THR A 28 2.70 7.44 5.58
N ALA A 29 1.46 7.65 5.98
CA ALA A 29 0.33 7.68 5.05
C ALA A 29 0.54 8.69 3.92
N GLY A 30 1.16 9.84 4.21
CA GLY A 30 1.51 10.84 3.19
C GLY A 30 2.54 10.33 2.18
N GLN A 31 3.54 9.61 2.62
CA GLN A 31 4.54 8.98 1.75
C GLN A 31 3.93 7.87 0.88
N LEU A 32 3.07 7.06 1.44
CA LEU A 32 2.33 6.04 0.68
C LEU A 32 1.39 6.69 -0.35
N ALA A 33 0.69 7.75 0.02
CA ALA A 33 -0.18 8.50 -0.87
C ALA A 33 0.60 9.13 -2.04
N ALA A 34 1.76 9.69 -1.77
CA ALA A 34 2.63 10.24 -2.80
C ALA A 34 3.11 9.16 -3.78
N ARG A 35 3.48 7.98 -3.27
CA ARG A 35 3.90 6.83 -4.08
C ARG A 35 2.79 6.32 -4.99
N VAL A 36 1.60 6.14 -4.45
CA VAL A 36 0.43 5.70 -5.22
C VAL A 36 0.04 6.74 -6.26
N ARG A 37 0.07 8.02 -5.92
CA ARG A 37 -0.23 9.12 -6.85
C ARG A 37 0.78 9.17 -8.00
N ASP A 38 2.06 9.02 -7.71
CA ASP A 38 3.12 8.97 -8.72
C ASP A 38 2.90 7.81 -9.69
N LEU A 39 2.62 6.62 -9.21
CA LEU A 39 2.31 5.46 -10.04
C LEU A 39 1.02 5.63 -10.84
N ALA A 40 -0.02 6.19 -10.25
CA ALA A 40 -1.26 6.47 -10.97
C ALA A 40 -1.07 7.41 -12.15
N GLY A 41 -0.13 8.35 -12.04
CA GLY A 41 0.26 9.26 -13.13
C GLY A 41 1.18 8.66 -14.19
N ARG A 42 1.65 7.42 -13.99
CA ARG A 42 2.58 6.72 -14.90
C ARG A 42 2.08 5.33 -15.27
N PRO A 43 0.99 5.22 -16.04
CA PRO A 43 0.40 3.92 -16.39
C PRO A 43 1.36 3.03 -17.18
N ASP A 44 2.31 3.57 -17.91
CA ASP A 44 3.36 2.83 -18.60
C ASP A 44 4.24 1.99 -17.66
N ALA A 45 4.36 2.40 -16.39
CA ALA A 45 5.13 1.66 -15.40
C ALA A 45 4.48 0.35 -14.95
N TRP A 46 3.18 0.23 -15.05
CA TRP A 46 2.45 -0.92 -14.49
C TRP A 46 1.41 -1.55 -15.42
N TRP A 47 0.95 -0.85 -16.49
CA TRP A 47 -0.12 -1.35 -17.36
C TRP A 47 0.17 -2.73 -17.95
N ARG A 48 1.41 -3.00 -18.31
CA ARG A 48 1.83 -4.31 -18.85
C ARG A 48 1.74 -5.45 -17.84
N LEU A 49 1.68 -5.13 -16.55
CA LEU A 49 1.60 -6.10 -15.47
C LEU A 49 0.16 -6.43 -15.09
N VAL A 50 -0.81 -5.68 -15.62
CA VAL A 50 -2.23 -5.93 -15.36
C VAL A 50 -2.60 -7.33 -15.83
N ARG A 51 -3.31 -8.06 -14.97
CA ARG A 51 -3.85 -9.39 -15.25
C ARG A 51 -5.33 -9.38 -15.01
N PHE A 52 -6.10 -9.67 -16.06
CA PHE A 52 -7.55 -9.77 -15.99
C PHE A 52 -7.95 -11.21 -15.74
N ASP A 53 -8.69 -11.44 -14.69
CA ASP A 53 -9.23 -12.74 -14.31
C ASP A 53 -10.73 -12.60 -14.07
N ALA A 54 -11.54 -13.25 -14.89
CA ALA A 54 -12.98 -13.18 -14.77
C ALA A 54 -13.53 -13.94 -13.54
N ALA A 55 -12.72 -14.79 -12.92
CA ALA A 55 -13.11 -15.58 -11.76
C ALA A 55 -13.13 -14.76 -10.46
N GLY A 56 -12.42 -13.65 -10.40
CA GLY A 56 -12.39 -12.80 -9.21
C GLY A 56 -11.30 -11.73 -9.25
N PRO A 57 -11.22 -10.91 -8.20
CA PRO A 57 -10.16 -9.92 -8.07
C PRO A 57 -8.79 -10.57 -8.06
N ARG A 58 -7.82 -9.90 -8.69
CA ARG A 58 -6.45 -10.38 -8.76
C ARG A 58 -5.46 -9.29 -8.39
N ASP A 59 -4.58 -9.59 -7.46
CA ASP A 59 -3.51 -8.72 -7.01
C ASP A 59 -2.21 -9.00 -7.78
N VAL A 60 -1.52 -7.93 -8.18
CA VAL A 60 -0.21 -7.97 -8.79
C VAL A 60 0.73 -7.08 -7.99
N PRO A 61 1.78 -7.63 -7.37
CA PRO A 61 2.73 -6.83 -6.62
C PRO A 61 3.58 -5.96 -7.56
N LEU A 62 3.80 -4.71 -7.16
CA LEU A 62 4.64 -3.75 -7.88
C LEU A 62 5.93 -3.43 -7.12
N GLY A 63 6.15 -4.03 -5.95
CA GLY A 63 7.27 -3.77 -5.07
C GLY A 63 7.01 -2.69 -4.02
N ASP A 64 7.83 -2.65 -2.99
CA ASP A 64 7.80 -1.64 -1.91
C ASP A 64 6.44 -1.48 -1.20
N GLY A 65 5.71 -2.58 -1.02
CA GLY A 65 4.40 -2.56 -0.38
C GLY A 65 3.28 -1.97 -1.25
N VAL A 66 3.52 -1.84 -2.55
CA VAL A 66 2.54 -1.38 -3.54
C VAL A 66 2.09 -2.55 -4.40
N TRP A 67 0.81 -2.63 -4.68
CA TRP A 67 0.24 -3.59 -5.62
C TRP A 67 -0.91 -2.97 -6.41
N LEU A 68 -1.23 -3.56 -7.52
CA LEU A 68 -2.45 -3.27 -8.24
C LEU A 68 -3.44 -4.42 -8.08
N THR A 69 -4.72 -4.10 -8.10
CA THR A 69 -5.80 -5.09 -8.11
C THR A 69 -6.69 -4.87 -9.30
N THR A 70 -6.99 -5.94 -10.03
CA THR A 70 -8.00 -5.94 -11.08
C THR A 70 -9.31 -6.52 -10.52
N TRP A 71 -10.42 -5.92 -10.89
CA TRP A 71 -11.74 -6.25 -10.39
C TRP A 71 -12.66 -6.58 -11.55
N PRO A 72 -13.05 -7.85 -11.74
CA PRO A 72 -14.04 -8.17 -12.76
C PRO A 72 -15.41 -7.58 -12.42
N PRO A 73 -16.26 -7.34 -13.44
CA PRO A 73 -17.61 -6.84 -13.21
C PRO A 73 -18.40 -7.70 -12.22
N GLY A 74 -19.10 -7.06 -11.29
CA GLY A 74 -19.93 -7.73 -10.30
C GLY A 74 -19.18 -8.41 -9.15
N HIS A 75 -17.87 -8.34 -9.11
CA HIS A 75 -17.05 -8.91 -8.05
C HIS A 75 -16.60 -7.86 -7.04
N GLY A 76 -16.38 -8.31 -5.82
CA GLY A 76 -15.89 -7.50 -4.72
C GLY A 76 -14.87 -8.25 -3.88
N GLY A 77 -14.26 -7.53 -2.96
CA GLY A 77 -13.27 -8.07 -2.03
C GLY A 77 -12.93 -7.06 -0.95
N THR A 78 -12.08 -7.47 -0.04
CA THR A 78 -11.63 -6.65 1.07
C THR A 78 -10.21 -6.16 0.82
N VAL A 79 -9.98 -4.87 0.98
CA VAL A 79 -8.67 -4.24 0.96
C VAL A 79 -8.31 -3.83 2.39
N HIS A 80 -7.15 -4.27 2.83
CA HIS A 80 -6.65 -3.91 4.16
C HIS A 80 -6.17 -2.47 4.22
N GLY A 81 -6.05 -1.93 5.43
CA GLY A 81 -5.74 -0.52 5.66
C GLY A 81 -4.48 0.00 4.93
N GLY A 82 -4.48 1.26 4.62
CA GLY A 82 -3.42 1.94 3.90
C GLY A 82 -3.92 3.04 2.98
N VAL A 83 -3.42 3.05 1.78
CA VAL A 83 -3.73 4.05 0.75
C VAL A 83 -4.19 3.36 -0.51
N SER A 84 -5.18 3.89 -1.19
CA SER A 84 -5.68 3.35 -2.45
C SER A 84 -6.14 4.44 -3.41
N THR A 85 -6.13 4.11 -4.70
CA THR A 85 -6.72 4.94 -5.75
C THR A 85 -7.28 4.06 -6.86
N LEU A 86 -8.42 4.45 -7.40
CA LEU A 86 -8.99 3.88 -8.61
C LEU A 86 -8.31 4.52 -9.82
N VAL A 87 -7.79 3.71 -10.74
CA VAL A 87 -7.11 4.21 -11.96
C VAL A 87 -7.88 3.91 -13.24
N ALA A 88 -8.76 2.92 -13.24
CA ALA A 88 -9.60 2.59 -14.40
C ALA A 88 -10.88 1.89 -13.95
N GLY A 89 -11.94 2.07 -14.70
CA GLY A 89 -13.24 1.45 -14.43
C GLY A 89 -14.00 2.08 -13.27
N GLU A 90 -14.86 1.30 -12.65
CA GLU A 90 -15.73 1.73 -11.56
C GLU A 90 -15.53 0.83 -10.33
N LEU A 91 -15.39 1.44 -9.18
CA LEU A 91 -15.41 0.78 -7.88
C LEU A 91 -16.27 1.57 -6.91
N ALA A 92 -16.86 0.87 -5.96
CA ALA A 92 -17.58 1.46 -4.86
C ALA A 92 -17.13 0.87 -3.52
N VAL A 93 -17.12 1.67 -2.47
CA VAL A 93 -16.96 1.22 -1.09
C VAL A 93 -18.31 0.74 -0.60
N VAL A 94 -18.33 -0.48 -0.10
CA VAL A 94 -19.50 -1.08 0.54
C VAL A 94 -19.40 -0.87 2.04
N ALA A 95 -20.41 -0.26 2.62
CA ALA A 95 -20.54 -0.10 4.06
C ALA A 95 -21.82 -0.78 4.54
N ILE A 96 -21.70 -1.57 5.58
CA ILE A 96 -22.84 -2.18 6.27
C ILE A 96 -23.15 -1.33 7.50
N THR A 97 -24.32 -0.78 7.55
CA THR A 97 -24.83 0.05 8.65
C THR A 97 -26.08 -0.57 9.24
N GLU A 98 -26.55 -0.08 10.36
CA GLU A 98 -27.83 -0.49 10.94
C GLU A 98 -29.03 -0.24 10.01
N ARG A 99 -28.86 0.66 9.03
CA ARG A 99 -29.89 0.98 8.04
C ARG A 99 -29.80 0.14 6.77
N GLY A 100 -28.83 -0.77 6.70
CA GLY A 100 -28.60 -1.65 5.55
C GLY A 100 -27.25 -1.45 4.88
N VAL A 101 -27.14 -1.95 3.66
CA VAL A 101 -25.92 -1.86 2.86
C VAL A 101 -25.95 -0.57 2.04
N THR A 102 -24.89 0.18 2.08
CA THR A 102 -24.69 1.38 1.24
C THR A 102 -23.47 1.21 0.39
N GLU A 103 -23.54 1.69 -0.85
CA GLU A 103 -22.42 1.74 -1.80
C GLU A 103 -22.09 3.19 -2.09
N ARG A 104 -20.82 3.53 -1.98
CA ARG A 104 -20.33 4.87 -2.32
C ARG A 104 -19.29 4.77 -3.42
N PRO A 105 -19.57 5.34 -4.61
CA PRO A 105 -18.64 5.31 -5.72
C PRO A 105 -17.31 5.97 -5.38
N LEU A 106 -16.23 5.35 -5.83
CA LEU A 106 -14.89 5.94 -5.80
C LEU A 106 -14.71 6.85 -7.03
N ARG A 107 -14.01 7.95 -6.82
CA ARG A 107 -13.60 8.82 -7.92
C ARG A 107 -12.24 8.38 -8.45
N ALA A 108 -12.12 8.24 -9.75
CA ALA A 108 -10.87 7.90 -10.41
C ALA A 108 -9.77 8.92 -10.10
N ASN A 109 -8.55 8.42 -9.99
CA ASN A 109 -7.32 9.19 -9.73
C ASN A 109 -7.34 10.01 -8.43
N ARG A 110 -8.23 9.67 -7.51
CA ARG A 110 -8.28 10.29 -6.19
C ARG A 110 -7.73 9.34 -5.14
N VAL A 111 -6.60 9.72 -4.54
CA VAL A 111 -5.97 8.95 -3.49
C VAL A 111 -6.80 9.05 -2.20
N ARG A 112 -7.03 7.91 -1.57
CA ARG A 112 -7.74 7.78 -0.30
C ARG A 112 -6.85 7.10 0.72
N VAL A 113 -6.90 7.62 1.93
CA VAL A 113 -6.27 7.00 3.10
C VAL A 113 -7.38 6.33 3.92
N HIS A 114 -7.16 5.08 4.29
CA HIS A 114 -8.09 4.35 5.13
C HIS A 114 -7.34 3.57 6.21
N GLY A 115 -7.78 3.71 7.45
CA GLY A 115 -7.09 3.14 8.62
C GLY A 115 -7.41 1.68 8.90
N GLY A 116 -8.41 1.12 8.24
CA GLY A 116 -8.86 -0.26 8.45
C GLY A 116 -9.30 -0.93 7.16
N PRO A 117 -9.74 -2.19 7.22
CA PRO A 117 -10.22 -2.92 6.06
C PRO A 117 -11.44 -2.23 5.44
N GLN A 118 -11.49 -2.22 4.12
CA GLN A 118 -12.61 -1.71 3.33
C GLN A 118 -13.10 -2.78 2.37
N ALA A 119 -14.41 -2.96 2.31
CA ALA A 119 -15.03 -3.75 1.28
C ALA A 119 -15.23 -2.90 0.03
N LEU A 120 -14.75 -3.40 -1.10
CA LEU A 120 -14.89 -2.78 -2.41
C LEU A 120 -15.68 -3.70 -3.31
N THR A 121 -16.44 -3.13 -4.22
CA THR A 121 -17.14 -3.87 -5.28
C THR A 121 -17.02 -3.14 -6.61
N ASN A 122 -17.04 -3.90 -7.71
CA ASN A 122 -17.13 -3.36 -9.04
C ASN A 122 -18.59 -3.43 -9.53
N PRO A 123 -19.34 -2.32 -9.49
CA PRO A 123 -20.71 -2.28 -9.97
C PRO A 123 -20.80 -2.06 -11.48
N GLY A 124 -19.68 -1.79 -12.12
CA GLY A 124 -19.63 -1.44 -13.54
C GLY A 124 -19.62 -2.66 -14.47
N PRO A 125 -19.80 -2.43 -15.78
CA PRO A 125 -19.83 -3.47 -16.78
C PRO A 125 -18.44 -3.89 -17.28
N ALA A 126 -17.39 -3.18 -16.90
CA ALA A 126 -16.03 -3.42 -17.32
C ALA A 126 -15.13 -3.74 -16.11
N PHE A 127 -13.94 -4.30 -16.37
CA PHE A 127 -12.93 -4.46 -15.36
C PHE A 127 -12.52 -3.11 -14.78
N ALA A 128 -12.34 -3.06 -13.47
CA ALA A 128 -11.72 -1.94 -12.79
C ALA A 128 -10.29 -2.27 -12.38
N VAL A 129 -9.47 -1.25 -12.25
CA VAL A 129 -8.08 -1.37 -11.77
C VAL A 129 -7.85 -0.34 -10.68
N SER A 130 -7.29 -0.79 -9.58
CA SER A 130 -6.92 0.06 -8.45
C SER A 130 -5.47 -0.17 -8.03
N LEU A 131 -4.85 0.87 -7.50
CA LEU A 131 -3.51 0.82 -6.89
C LEU A 131 -3.66 0.96 -5.39
N HIS A 132 -2.85 0.20 -4.69
CA HIS A 132 -2.84 0.15 -3.23
C HIS A 132 -1.42 0.22 -2.70
N ALA A 133 -1.26 0.82 -1.53
CA ALA A 133 -0.03 0.77 -0.77
C ALA A 133 -0.34 0.56 0.71
N VAL A 134 0.44 -0.30 1.34
CA VAL A 134 0.41 -0.52 2.78
C VAL A 134 1.82 -0.39 3.32
N GLY A 135 1.95 0.26 4.46
CA GLY A 135 3.21 0.25 5.20
C GLY A 135 3.44 -1.13 5.84
N PRO A 136 4.68 -1.45 6.18
CA PRO A 136 4.94 -2.62 6.99
C PRO A 136 4.06 -2.54 8.25
N PRO A 137 3.56 -3.67 8.75
CA PRO A 137 2.81 -3.67 9.99
C PRO A 137 3.63 -2.96 11.06
N ALA A 138 3.01 -2.02 11.76
CA ALA A 138 3.65 -1.43 12.92
C ALA A 138 4.04 -2.61 13.82
N VAL A 139 5.33 -2.78 14.08
CA VAL A 139 5.78 -3.69 15.12
C VAL A 139 5.29 -3.08 16.41
N GLY A 140 4.08 -3.44 16.80
CA GLY A 140 3.56 -3.07 18.10
C GLY A 140 4.51 -3.60 19.17
N PRO A 141 4.64 -2.92 20.33
CA PRO A 141 5.33 -3.50 21.46
C PRO A 141 4.72 -4.87 21.68
N HIS A 142 5.57 -5.88 21.69
CA HIS A 142 5.26 -7.28 21.92
C HIS A 142 3.93 -7.48 22.65
N ALA A 143 2.94 -8.04 21.99
CA ALA A 143 1.95 -8.80 22.70
C ALA A 143 2.74 -9.89 23.43
N ALA A 144 2.84 -9.76 24.73
CA ALA A 144 3.44 -10.78 25.56
C ALA A 144 2.76 -12.09 25.22
N GLU A 145 3.53 -13.06 24.77
CA GLU A 145 3.05 -14.43 24.64
C GLU A 145 2.39 -14.78 25.95
N PRO A 146 1.17 -15.31 25.93
CA PRO A 146 0.62 -15.88 27.14
C PRO A 146 1.54 -17.04 27.54
N ASP A 147 2.18 -16.86 28.68
CA ASP A 147 2.99 -17.86 29.34
C ASP A 147 2.17 -19.16 29.48
N ALA A 148 2.42 -20.08 28.56
CA ALA A 148 1.86 -21.41 28.62
C ALA A 148 2.61 -22.16 29.73
N ARG A 149 2.14 -22.03 30.95
CA ARG A 149 2.54 -22.93 32.01
C ARG A 149 1.76 -24.26 31.89
N PRO A 150 2.50 -25.37 32.05
CA PRO A 150 1.89 -26.69 32.08
C PRO A 150 0.97 -26.87 33.29
#